data_ee075759078b0a5f8f87b039e38a85bd
#
_entry.id   ee075759078b0a5f8f87b039e38a85bd
#
_cell.length_a   1.000
_cell.length_b   1.000
_cell.length_c   1.000
_cell.angle_alpha   90.00
_cell.angle_beta   90.00
_cell.angle_gamma   90.00
#
_symmetry.space_group_name_H-M   'P 1'
#
loop_
_entity.id
_entity.type
_entity.pdbx_description
1 polymer ?
#
loop_
_entity_poly.entity_id
_entity_poly.type
_entity_poly.pdbx_seq_one_letter_code
_entity_poly.pdbx_strand_id
1 'polypeptide(L)'
;AFTLVYGVCALIFLLRKQPLLTKAMVEFAADYAQVQKTLLEDFKVPYGLIDESGKVVWLNHEFKNVLQKANVYRKNITTIFQGIDSRIFDTDENEFSADIIYDERDYRVDFKKLAIDSLMEDNSLLNVKNVPALMAVYLFDETDIKKYIQQLHDERIVVGLIYIDNYDEALELSLIHISEPTRRSYIS
;
A
#
# COMPACT_ATOMS: atom_id res chain seq x y z
N ALA A 1 -51.81 -44.29 -21.93
CA ALA A 1 -50.89 -45.09 -21.07
C ALA A 1 -49.41 -44.74 -21.37
N PHE A 2 -48.93 -44.76 -22.61
CA PHE A 2 -47.52 -44.48 -22.94
C PHE A 2 -47.04 -43.07 -22.57
N THR A 3 -47.87 -42.07 -22.75
CA THR A 3 -47.50 -40.67 -22.41
C THR A 3 -47.31 -40.47 -20.90
N LEU A 4 -48.07 -41.13 -20.07
CA LEU A 4 -47.91 -41.07 -18.62
C LEU A 4 -46.62 -41.74 -18.16
N VAL A 5 -46.26 -42.88 -18.71
CA VAL A 5 -45.01 -43.59 -18.39
C VAL A 5 -43.80 -42.77 -18.81
N TYR A 6 -43.82 -42.13 -19.98
CA TYR A 6 -42.77 -41.26 -20.44
C TYR A 6 -42.61 -40.03 -19.53
N GLY A 7 -43.74 -39.40 -19.13
CA GLY A 7 -43.71 -38.27 -18.20
C GLY A 7 -43.12 -38.61 -16.85
N VAL A 8 -43.47 -39.76 -16.29
CA VAL A 8 -42.91 -40.25 -15.00
C VAL A 8 -41.40 -40.55 -15.11
N CYS A 9 -40.97 -41.19 -16.20
CA CYS A 9 -39.55 -41.47 -16.44
C CYS A 9 -38.73 -40.17 -16.64
N ALA A 10 -39.28 -39.18 -17.39
CA ALA A 10 -38.65 -37.90 -17.54
C ALA A 10 -38.53 -37.10 -16.21
N LEU A 11 -39.59 -37.18 -15.39
CA LEU A 11 -39.56 -36.53 -14.05
C LEU A 11 -38.53 -37.19 -13.12
N ILE A 12 -38.47 -38.54 -13.10
CA ILE A 12 -37.48 -39.26 -12.32
C ILE A 12 -36.05 -38.94 -12.80
N PHE A 13 -35.84 -38.82 -14.08
CA PHE A 13 -34.56 -38.49 -14.65
C PHE A 13 -34.12 -37.06 -14.28
N LEU A 14 -35.03 -36.07 -14.35
CA LEU A 14 -34.77 -34.69 -13.93
C LEU A 14 -34.48 -34.61 -12.44
N LEU A 15 -35.28 -35.27 -11.60
CA LEU A 15 -35.08 -35.26 -10.15
C LEU A 15 -33.76 -35.93 -9.72
N ARG A 16 -33.29 -36.93 -10.47
CA ARG A 16 -31.97 -37.56 -10.17
C ARG A 16 -30.77 -36.77 -10.72
N LYS A 17 -30.93 -36.00 -11.78
CA LYS A 17 -29.82 -35.22 -12.39
C LYS A 17 -29.59 -33.86 -11.73
N GLN A 18 -30.61 -33.24 -11.15
CA GLN A 18 -30.50 -31.94 -10.47
C GLN A 18 -29.47 -31.92 -9.34
N PRO A 19 -29.44 -32.88 -8.41
CA PRO A 19 -28.49 -32.83 -7.30
C PRO A 19 -27.03 -33.00 -7.75
N LEU A 20 -26.79 -33.64 -8.88
CA LEU A 20 -25.42 -33.82 -9.41
C LEU A 20 -24.86 -32.54 -10.01
N LEU A 21 -25.69 -31.77 -10.74
CA LEU A 21 -25.31 -30.49 -11.32
C LEU A 21 -25.09 -29.42 -10.24
N THR A 22 -26.01 -29.35 -9.28
CA THR A 22 -25.85 -28.39 -8.15
C THR A 22 -24.62 -28.69 -7.33
N LYS A 23 -24.31 -29.97 -7.07
CA LYS A 23 -23.10 -30.37 -6.33
C LYS A 23 -21.84 -29.97 -7.10
N ALA A 24 -21.77 -30.24 -8.41
CA ALA A 24 -20.64 -29.87 -9.23
C ALA A 24 -20.44 -28.33 -9.32
N MET A 25 -21.52 -27.56 -9.38
CA MET A 25 -21.47 -26.11 -9.34
C MET A 25 -20.98 -25.56 -8.00
N VAL A 26 -21.43 -26.15 -6.89
CA VAL A 26 -20.98 -25.77 -5.54
C VAL A 26 -19.50 -26.11 -5.33
N GLU A 27 -19.07 -27.32 -5.77
CA GLU A 27 -17.65 -27.71 -5.72
C GLU A 27 -16.80 -26.74 -6.55
N PHE A 28 -17.19 -26.45 -7.80
CA PHE A 28 -16.48 -25.49 -8.64
C PHE A 28 -16.40 -24.09 -8.01
N ALA A 29 -17.51 -23.59 -7.44
CA ALA A 29 -17.52 -22.28 -6.76
C ALA A 29 -16.61 -22.28 -5.53
N ALA A 30 -16.59 -23.38 -4.77
CA ALA A 30 -15.71 -23.52 -3.60
C ALA A 30 -14.23 -23.58 -4.01
N ASP A 31 -13.90 -24.35 -5.04
CA ASP A 31 -12.52 -24.43 -5.58
C ASP A 31 -12.05 -23.08 -6.11
N TYR A 32 -12.91 -22.36 -6.86
CA TYR A 32 -12.61 -21.04 -7.37
C TYR A 32 -12.38 -20.02 -6.24
N ALA A 33 -13.24 -20.02 -5.23
CA ALA A 33 -13.07 -19.18 -4.04
C ALA A 33 -11.77 -19.50 -3.28
N GLN A 34 -11.40 -20.79 -3.20
CA GLN A 34 -10.14 -21.20 -2.58
C GLN A 34 -8.93 -20.71 -3.36
N VAL A 35 -8.96 -20.80 -4.70
CA VAL A 35 -7.89 -20.27 -5.55
C VAL A 35 -7.76 -18.76 -5.38
N GLN A 36 -8.87 -18.02 -5.42
CA GLN A 36 -8.85 -16.57 -5.20
C GLN A 36 -8.27 -16.21 -3.82
N LYS A 37 -8.70 -16.94 -2.78
CA LYS A 37 -8.18 -16.73 -1.42
C LYS A 37 -6.67 -16.95 -1.36
N THR A 38 -6.16 -18.03 -1.93
CA THR A 38 -4.72 -18.34 -1.95
C THR A 38 -3.94 -17.26 -2.71
N LEU A 39 -4.44 -16.81 -3.86
CA LEU A 39 -3.79 -15.74 -4.64
C LEU A 39 -3.69 -14.43 -3.84
N LEU A 40 -4.74 -14.08 -3.10
CA LEU A 40 -4.75 -12.88 -2.27
C LEU A 40 -3.84 -13.03 -1.03
N GLU A 41 -3.75 -14.21 -0.43
CA GLU A 41 -2.87 -14.48 0.71
C GLU A 41 -1.39 -14.45 0.31
N ASP A 42 -1.05 -14.96 -0.89
CA ASP A 42 0.32 -15.04 -1.41
C ASP A 42 0.76 -13.78 -2.17
N PHE A 43 -0.11 -12.76 -2.25
CA PHE A 43 0.22 -11.51 -2.92
C PHE A 43 1.39 -10.82 -2.20
N LYS A 44 2.43 -10.45 -2.97
CA LYS A 44 3.72 -9.95 -2.45
C LYS A 44 3.66 -8.54 -1.86
N VAL A 45 2.63 -7.78 -2.18
CA VAL A 45 2.41 -6.46 -1.59
C VAL A 45 1.60 -6.64 -0.31
N PRO A 46 1.99 -6.05 0.83
CA PRO A 46 1.17 -6.01 2.03
C PRO A 46 -0.19 -5.39 1.72
N TYR A 47 -1.25 -6.20 1.84
CA TYR A 47 -2.62 -5.87 1.47
C TYR A 47 -3.59 -6.28 2.57
N GLY A 48 -4.59 -5.42 2.82
CA GLY A 48 -5.61 -5.68 3.80
C GLY A 48 -6.97 -5.09 3.45
N LEU A 49 -7.96 -5.49 4.21
CA LEU A 49 -9.33 -4.95 4.17
C LEU A 49 -9.68 -4.39 5.54
N ILE A 50 -10.22 -3.19 5.54
CA ILE A 50 -10.76 -2.51 6.71
C ILE A 50 -12.21 -2.14 6.47
N ASP A 51 -12.98 -1.96 7.55
CA ASP A 51 -14.33 -1.40 7.47
C ASP A 51 -14.30 0.14 7.43
N GLU A 52 -15.47 0.77 7.24
CA GLU A 52 -15.63 2.24 7.20
C GLU A 52 -15.11 2.94 8.46
N SER A 53 -15.07 2.25 9.60
CA SER A 53 -14.54 2.79 10.84
C SER A 53 -13.03 2.64 10.98
N GLY A 54 -12.36 2.08 9.97
CA GLY A 54 -10.94 1.80 9.97
C GLY A 54 -10.52 0.53 10.72
N LYS A 55 -11.46 -0.35 11.11
CA LYS A 55 -11.14 -1.61 11.79
C LYS A 55 -10.71 -2.66 10.79
N VAL A 56 -9.63 -3.37 11.13
CA VAL A 56 -9.07 -4.45 10.33
C VAL A 56 -10.03 -5.63 10.27
N VAL A 57 -10.46 -5.97 9.06
CA VAL A 57 -11.31 -7.13 8.74
C VAL A 57 -10.44 -8.31 8.30
N TRP A 58 -9.46 -8.06 7.44
CA TRP A 58 -8.60 -9.11 6.92
C TRP A 58 -7.24 -8.52 6.47
N LEU A 59 -6.18 -9.33 6.56
CA LEU A 59 -4.82 -9.00 6.12
C LEU A 59 -4.19 -10.21 5.44
N ASN A 60 -3.43 -9.97 4.36
CA ASN A 60 -2.64 -11.02 3.73
C ASN A 60 -1.39 -11.38 4.56
N HIS A 61 -0.62 -12.35 4.07
CA HIS A 61 0.57 -12.84 4.76
C HIS A 61 1.65 -11.75 4.89
N GLU A 62 1.90 -10.98 3.84
CA GLU A 62 2.93 -9.94 3.84
C GLU A 62 2.59 -8.80 4.80
N PHE A 63 1.33 -8.38 4.88
CA PHE A 63 0.91 -7.37 5.86
C PHE A 63 1.13 -7.84 7.31
N LYS A 64 0.81 -9.11 7.58
CA LYS A 64 1.06 -9.71 8.91
C LYS A 64 2.54 -9.81 9.23
N ASN A 65 3.40 -10.01 8.22
CA ASN A 65 4.86 -10.02 8.38
C ASN A 65 5.36 -8.62 8.77
N VAL A 66 4.90 -7.55 8.10
CA VAL A 66 5.23 -6.17 8.47
C VAL A 66 4.83 -5.88 9.92
N LEU A 67 3.67 -6.34 10.35
CA LEU A 67 3.18 -6.17 11.73
C LEU A 67 3.79 -7.18 12.72
N GLN A 68 4.83 -7.92 12.34
CA GLN A 68 5.51 -8.91 13.17
C GLN A 68 4.54 -9.94 13.79
N LYS A 69 3.51 -10.34 13.03
CA LYS A 69 2.47 -11.29 13.43
C LYS A 69 1.65 -10.86 14.67
N ALA A 70 1.63 -9.59 15.01
CA ALA A 70 0.78 -9.09 16.08
C ALA A 70 -0.69 -9.41 15.78
N ASN A 71 -1.46 -9.75 16.81
CA ASN A 71 -2.91 -9.94 16.65
C ASN A 71 -3.58 -8.56 16.51
N VAL A 72 -3.88 -8.19 15.27
CA VAL A 72 -4.47 -6.89 14.90
C VAL A 72 -5.92 -6.99 14.41
N TYR A 73 -6.47 -8.20 14.39
CA TYR A 73 -7.86 -8.42 13.98
C TYR A 73 -8.83 -7.56 14.80
N ARG A 74 -9.70 -6.84 14.13
CA ARG A 74 -10.66 -5.87 14.69
C ARG A 74 -10.04 -4.66 15.40
N LYS A 75 -8.73 -4.49 15.41
CA LYS A 75 -8.11 -3.23 15.87
C LYS A 75 -8.28 -2.16 14.80
N ASN A 76 -8.35 -0.90 15.23
CA ASN A 76 -8.38 0.21 14.30
C ASN A 76 -6.98 0.42 13.69
N ILE A 77 -6.93 0.68 12.37
CA ILE A 77 -5.67 0.93 11.64
C ILE A 77 -4.92 2.14 12.20
N THR A 78 -5.64 3.16 12.67
CA THR A 78 -5.06 4.36 13.31
C THR A 78 -4.37 4.06 14.65
N THR A 79 -4.79 2.99 15.33
CA THR A 79 -4.14 2.52 16.55
C THR A 79 -2.86 1.72 16.24
N ILE A 80 -2.83 1.05 15.08
CA ILE A 80 -1.67 0.29 14.61
C ILE A 80 -0.61 1.25 14.08
N PHE A 81 -1.02 2.22 13.27
CA PHE A 81 -0.17 3.22 12.64
C PHE A 81 -0.51 4.62 13.15
N GLN A 82 0.29 5.13 14.07
CA GLN A 82 0.05 6.42 14.73
C GLN A 82 0.08 7.64 13.80
N GLY A 83 0.58 7.49 12.56
CA GLY A 83 0.61 8.53 11.55
C GLY A 83 -0.69 8.72 10.76
N ILE A 84 -1.70 7.84 10.96
CA ILE A 84 -2.97 7.89 10.22
C ILE A 84 -4.01 8.62 11.08
N ASP A 85 -4.51 9.76 10.57
CA ASP A 85 -5.61 10.49 11.21
C ASP A 85 -6.96 9.84 10.86
N SER A 86 -7.83 9.65 11.85
CA SER A 86 -9.17 9.07 11.65
C SER A 86 -10.05 9.88 10.70
N ARG A 87 -9.81 11.20 10.58
CA ARG A 87 -10.52 12.08 9.64
C ARG A 87 -10.34 11.69 8.17
N ILE A 88 -9.32 10.91 7.88
CA ILE A 88 -9.04 10.40 6.53
C ILE A 88 -10.17 9.50 6.00
N PHE A 89 -10.94 8.86 6.89
CA PHE A 89 -12.06 7.99 6.53
C PHE A 89 -13.35 8.76 6.23
N ASP A 90 -13.43 10.03 6.64
CA ASP A 90 -14.59 10.90 6.42
C ASP A 90 -14.53 11.61 5.05
N THR A 91 -13.51 11.36 4.23
CA THR A 91 -13.38 11.97 2.90
C THR A 91 -14.33 11.33 1.89
N ASP A 92 -14.83 12.12 0.94
CA ASP A 92 -15.63 11.63 -0.19
C ASP A 92 -14.74 11.00 -1.30
N GLU A 93 -13.42 11.12 -1.21
CA GLU A 93 -12.50 10.56 -2.17
C GLU A 93 -12.52 9.03 -2.14
N ASN A 94 -12.47 8.41 -3.31
CA ASN A 94 -12.43 6.95 -3.43
C ASN A 94 -11.05 6.36 -3.16
N GLU A 95 -10.00 7.15 -3.38
CA GLU A 95 -8.60 6.76 -3.17
C GLU A 95 -7.87 7.88 -2.46
N PHE A 96 -7.11 7.57 -1.42
CA PHE A 96 -6.27 8.51 -0.69
C PHE A 96 -5.05 7.79 -0.12
N SER A 97 -4.01 8.57 0.20
CA SER A 97 -2.74 8.03 0.69
C SER A 97 -2.29 8.75 1.95
N ALA A 98 -1.52 8.06 2.79
CA ALA A 98 -0.88 8.62 3.96
C ALA A 98 0.55 8.10 4.08
N ASP A 99 1.48 8.98 4.45
CA ASP A 99 2.85 8.60 4.80
C ASP A 99 2.94 8.30 6.30
N ILE A 100 3.56 7.19 6.65
CA ILE A 100 3.76 6.77 8.03
C ILE A 100 5.19 6.29 8.24
N ILE A 101 5.63 6.36 9.49
CA ILE A 101 6.85 5.68 9.95
C ILE A 101 6.41 4.56 10.88
N TYR A 102 6.83 3.34 10.56
CA TYR A 102 6.55 2.16 11.36
C TYR A 102 7.80 1.28 11.44
N ASP A 103 8.21 0.90 12.66
CA ASP A 103 9.41 0.07 12.90
C ASP A 103 10.68 0.61 12.18
N GLU A 104 10.93 1.92 12.31
CA GLU A 104 12.07 2.64 11.71
C GLU A 104 12.09 2.63 10.17
N ARG A 105 10.98 2.31 9.53
CA ARG A 105 10.80 2.31 8.07
C ARG A 105 9.74 3.31 7.64
N ASP A 106 9.97 3.89 6.49
CA ASP A 106 9.01 4.78 5.83
C ASP A 106 8.06 3.98 4.95
N TYR A 107 6.76 4.08 5.22
CA TYR A 107 5.73 3.45 4.42
C TYR A 107 4.78 4.49 3.84
N ARG A 108 4.39 4.30 2.57
CA ARG A 108 3.19 4.92 2.03
C ARG A 108 2.04 3.92 2.15
N VAL A 109 0.94 4.38 2.71
CA VAL A 109 -0.30 3.61 2.88
C VAL A 109 -1.33 4.15 1.92
N ASP A 110 -1.75 3.34 0.96
CA ASP A 110 -2.78 3.70 -0.01
C ASP A 110 -4.10 3.04 0.40
N PHE A 111 -5.16 3.83 0.44
CA PHE A 111 -6.53 3.41 0.75
C PHE A 111 -7.41 3.52 -0.48
N LYS A 112 -8.26 2.52 -0.70
CA LYS A 112 -9.21 2.51 -1.81
C LYS A 112 -10.57 2.00 -1.35
N LYS A 113 -11.61 2.82 -1.49
CA LYS A 113 -13.00 2.42 -1.22
C LYS A 113 -13.44 1.38 -2.24
N LEU A 114 -14.00 0.27 -1.76
CA LEU A 114 -14.51 -0.79 -2.63
C LEU A 114 -16.02 -0.57 -2.84
N ALA A 115 -16.39 -0.30 -4.09
CA ALA A 115 -17.80 -0.20 -4.49
C ALA A 115 -18.41 -1.61 -4.57
N ILE A 116 -18.85 -2.14 -3.44
CA ILE A 116 -19.42 -3.51 -3.37
C ILE A 116 -20.76 -3.57 -4.10
N ASP A 117 -21.50 -2.47 -4.17
CA ASP A 117 -22.78 -2.37 -4.88
C ASP A 117 -22.63 -2.73 -6.37
N SER A 118 -21.56 -2.32 -7.03
CA SER A 118 -21.30 -2.65 -8.44
C SER A 118 -20.95 -4.12 -8.68
N LEU A 119 -20.46 -4.82 -7.66
CA LEU A 119 -20.15 -6.26 -7.74
C LEU A 119 -21.40 -7.12 -7.48
N MET A 120 -22.45 -6.53 -6.91
CA MET A 120 -23.71 -7.24 -6.60
C MET A 120 -24.81 -7.03 -7.64
N GLU A 121 -24.71 -6.03 -8.51
CA GLU A 121 -25.71 -5.81 -9.58
C GLU A 121 -25.85 -7.00 -10.54
N ASP A 122 -24.79 -7.81 -10.68
CA ASP A 122 -24.81 -9.00 -11.54
C ASP A 122 -25.44 -10.25 -10.87
N ASN A 123 -25.68 -10.23 -9.54
CA ASN A 123 -26.20 -11.35 -8.76
C ASN A 123 -27.51 -10.98 -8.05
N SER A 124 -28.57 -10.77 -8.83
CA SER A 124 -29.94 -10.48 -8.35
C SER A 124 -30.55 -11.58 -7.44
N LEU A 125 -29.84 -12.68 -7.20
CA LEU A 125 -30.31 -13.81 -6.40
C LEU A 125 -29.98 -13.69 -4.91
N LEU A 126 -29.08 -12.78 -4.52
CA LEU A 126 -28.70 -12.56 -3.12
C LEU A 126 -29.10 -11.15 -2.68
N ASN A 127 -30.29 -11.07 -2.06
CA ASN A 127 -30.78 -9.81 -1.47
C ASN A 127 -30.01 -9.49 -0.16
N VAL A 128 -28.67 -9.25 -0.30
CA VAL A 128 -27.80 -8.91 0.83
C VAL A 128 -27.84 -7.39 1.03
N LYS A 129 -28.85 -6.90 1.72
CA LYS A 129 -29.11 -5.48 1.95
C LYS A 129 -28.15 -4.78 2.93
N ASN A 130 -27.12 -5.42 3.47
CA ASN A 130 -26.23 -4.85 4.47
C ASN A 130 -24.81 -5.40 4.36
N VAL A 131 -24.15 -5.20 3.22
CA VAL A 131 -22.69 -5.39 3.19
C VAL A 131 -22.06 -4.08 3.64
N PRO A 132 -21.30 -4.07 4.73
CA PRO A 132 -20.62 -2.87 5.16
C PRO A 132 -19.62 -2.46 4.05
N ALA A 133 -19.54 -1.17 3.75
CA ALA A 133 -18.53 -0.68 2.82
C ALA A 133 -17.15 -1.08 3.34
N LEU A 134 -16.34 -1.59 2.44
CA LEU A 134 -14.98 -2.03 2.74
C LEU A 134 -13.99 -1.11 2.03
N MET A 135 -12.83 -0.94 2.65
CA MET A 135 -11.69 -0.28 2.04
C MET A 135 -10.52 -1.26 1.93
N ALA A 136 -9.89 -1.27 0.77
CA ALA A 136 -8.63 -1.92 0.56
C ALA A 136 -7.50 -1.01 1.07
N VAL A 137 -6.50 -1.61 1.71
CA VAL A 137 -5.32 -0.92 2.25
C VAL A 137 -4.08 -1.60 1.70
N TYR A 138 -3.18 -0.82 1.12
CA TYR A 138 -1.89 -1.27 0.61
C TYR A 138 -0.77 -0.56 1.36
N LEU A 139 0.32 -1.27 1.66
CA LEU A 139 1.54 -0.69 2.20
C LEU A 139 2.66 -0.80 1.18
N PHE A 140 3.36 0.31 0.96
CA PHE A 140 4.55 0.35 0.12
C PHE A 140 5.73 0.84 0.97
N ASP A 141 6.78 0.01 1.07
CA ASP A 141 8.03 0.39 1.74
C ASP A 141 8.78 1.37 0.84
N GLU A 142 8.86 2.63 1.26
CA GLU A 142 9.56 3.70 0.54
C GLU A 142 10.89 4.08 1.22
N THR A 143 11.34 3.32 2.20
CA THR A 143 12.53 3.61 2.99
C THR A 143 13.76 3.84 2.11
N ASP A 144 14.02 2.93 1.19
CA ASP A 144 15.20 3.05 0.32
C ASP A 144 15.03 4.17 -0.70
N ILE A 145 13.83 4.36 -1.25
CA ILE A 145 13.54 5.45 -2.19
C ILE A 145 13.78 6.80 -1.51
N LYS A 146 13.26 7.00 -0.29
CA LYS A 146 13.46 8.25 0.45
C LYS A 146 14.94 8.49 0.79
N LYS A 147 15.69 7.45 1.16
CA LYS A 147 17.14 7.54 1.38
C LYS A 147 17.89 7.95 0.12
N TYR A 148 17.57 7.36 -1.04
CA TYR A 148 18.20 7.75 -2.30
C TYR A 148 17.86 9.19 -2.70
N ILE A 149 16.63 9.62 -2.51
CA ILE A 149 16.23 11.00 -2.77
C ILE A 149 17.02 11.95 -1.87
N GLN A 150 17.18 11.63 -0.59
CA GLN A 150 17.96 12.43 0.34
C GLN A 150 19.43 12.51 -0.10
N GLN A 151 20.04 11.38 -0.45
CA GLN A 151 21.42 11.36 -0.97
C GLN A 151 21.58 12.23 -2.22
N LEU A 152 20.65 12.15 -3.18
CA LEU A 152 20.67 13.00 -4.37
C LEU A 152 20.51 14.49 -4.02
N HIS A 153 19.78 14.82 -2.96
CA HIS A 153 19.68 16.20 -2.49
C HIS A 153 20.97 16.68 -1.85
N ASP A 154 21.61 15.82 -1.05
CA ASP A 154 22.85 16.15 -0.33
C ASP A 154 24.05 16.25 -1.29
N GLU A 155 24.03 15.52 -2.40
CA GLU A 155 25.06 15.55 -3.45
C GLU A 155 24.88 16.67 -4.47
N ARG A 156 23.86 17.53 -4.32
CA ARG A 156 23.69 18.67 -5.24
C ARG A 156 24.85 19.64 -5.15
N ILE A 157 25.54 19.81 -6.26
CA ILE A 157 26.61 20.82 -6.39
C ILE A 157 25.96 22.21 -6.31
N VAL A 158 26.29 22.94 -5.27
CA VAL A 158 25.92 24.36 -5.17
C VAL A 158 27.05 25.16 -5.81
N VAL A 159 26.78 25.76 -6.96
CA VAL A 159 27.70 26.69 -7.58
C VAL A 159 27.51 28.06 -6.94
N GLY A 160 28.48 28.47 -6.13
CA GLY A 160 28.54 29.83 -5.57
C GLY A 160 29.41 30.74 -6.46
N LEU A 161 28.91 31.90 -6.84
CA LEU A 161 29.69 32.98 -7.47
C LEU A 161 30.19 33.87 -6.34
N ILE A 162 31.51 33.87 -6.11
CA ILE A 162 32.14 34.79 -5.16
C ILE A 162 32.57 36.02 -5.97
N TYR A 163 31.93 37.13 -5.73
CA TYR A 163 32.34 38.45 -6.30
C TYR A 163 33.19 39.17 -5.27
N ILE A 164 34.44 39.50 -5.63
CA ILE A 164 35.36 40.26 -4.79
C ILE A 164 35.29 41.72 -5.28
N ASP A 165 34.70 42.58 -4.47
CA ASP A 165 34.42 43.98 -4.83
C ASP A 165 35.70 44.80 -4.93
N ASN A 166 36.76 44.44 -4.15
CA ASN A 166 38.05 45.14 -4.15
C ASN A 166 39.18 44.20 -4.60
N TYR A 167 39.10 43.68 -5.83
CA TYR A 167 40.08 42.73 -6.35
C TYR A 167 41.51 43.29 -6.40
N ASP A 168 41.65 44.54 -6.80
CA ASP A 168 42.95 45.22 -6.91
C ASP A 168 43.62 45.43 -5.55
N GLU A 169 42.86 45.80 -4.51
CA GLU A 169 43.35 45.94 -3.14
C GLU A 169 43.72 44.60 -2.51
N ALA A 170 42.98 43.54 -2.82
CA ALA A 170 43.30 42.17 -2.38
C ALA A 170 44.58 41.64 -3.02
N LEU A 171 44.85 41.98 -4.29
CA LEU A 171 46.10 41.63 -4.96
C LEU A 171 47.30 42.38 -4.39
N GLU A 172 47.17 43.67 -4.07
CA GLU A 172 48.25 44.45 -3.46
C GLU A 172 48.65 43.88 -2.10
N LEU A 173 47.67 43.53 -1.26
CA LEU A 173 47.93 42.89 0.07
C LEU A 173 48.59 41.50 -0.10
N SER A 174 48.24 40.74 -1.10
CA SER A 174 48.85 39.44 -1.41
C SER A 174 50.30 39.57 -1.88
N LEU A 175 50.59 40.58 -2.69
CA LEU A 175 51.94 40.84 -3.22
C LEU A 175 52.90 41.39 -2.14
N ILE A 176 52.40 42.15 -1.16
CA ILE A 176 53.17 42.63 0.00
C ILE A 176 53.64 41.43 0.86
N HIS A 177 52.83 40.42 1.02
CA HIS A 177 53.19 39.22 1.81
C HIS A 177 54.23 38.32 1.12
N ILE A 178 54.28 38.35 -0.23
CA ILE A 178 55.25 37.58 -1.02
C ILE A 178 56.58 38.30 -1.14
N SER A 179 56.57 39.63 -0.99
CA SER A 179 57.76 40.49 -1.23
C SER A 179 58.59 40.77 0.03
N GLU A 180 58.21 40.27 1.21
CA GLU A 180 59.08 40.40 2.39
C GLU A 180 60.26 39.41 2.32
N PRO A 181 61.50 39.83 1.98
CA PRO A 181 62.64 38.93 1.99
C PRO A 181 62.98 38.65 3.45
N THR A 182 62.99 37.37 3.82
CA THR A 182 63.48 36.87 5.10
C THR A 182 64.96 37.34 5.25
N ARG A 183 65.21 38.50 5.86
CA ARG A 183 66.55 38.91 6.32
C ARG A 183 67.02 37.95 7.38
N ARG A 184 67.74 36.93 6.96
CA ARG A 184 68.58 36.18 7.90
C ARG A 184 69.71 37.11 8.34
N SER A 185 69.66 37.64 9.57
CA SER A 185 70.76 38.26 10.25
C SER A 185 71.75 37.12 10.64
N TYR A 186 72.89 37.10 9.96
CA TYR A 186 74.05 36.39 10.46
C TYR A 186 74.75 37.30 11.44
N ILE A 187 74.71 36.96 12.74
CA ILE A 187 75.59 37.53 13.75
C ILE A 187 76.80 36.62 13.89
N SER A 188 77.97 37.21 13.63
CA SER A 188 79.28 36.60 13.84
C SER A 188 79.62 36.52 15.32
#